data_fd826df3dc257579db174c4fb34f9224
#
_entry.id   fd826df3dc257579db174c4fb34f9224
#
_cell.length_a   1.000
_cell.length_b   1.000
_cell.length_c   1.000
_cell.angle_alpha   90.00
_cell.angle_beta   90.00
_cell.angle_gamma   90.00
#
_symmetry.space_group_name_H-M   'P 1'
#
loop_
_entity.id
_entity.type
_entity.pdbx_description
1 polymer ?
#
loop_
_entity_poly.entity_id
_entity_poly.type
_entity_poly.pdbx_seq_one_letter_code
_entity_poly.pdbx_strand_id
1 'polypeptide(L)'
;QERAEEIEAMMKHFRENPLQEIAGSKVTLFYDYASLKGKDYVENETLTLDMPTTSNVLQYFTEDGTKVSIRPSGTEPKIKFYCEVHSKVKSLDELPAAEKAGAEKIEAIKASIRNLIPDKQ
;
A
#
# COMPACT_ATOMS: atom_id res chain seq x y z
N GLN A 1 13.19 8.74 19.69
CA GLN A 1 13.52 9.85 18.85
C GLN A 1 12.29 10.42 18.18
N GLU A 2 12.37 11.70 17.82
CA GLU A 2 11.27 12.38 17.18
C GLU A 2 10.86 11.73 15.89
N ARG A 3 11.85 11.31 15.09
CA ARG A 3 11.53 10.66 13.82
C ARG A 3 10.79 9.36 14.01
N ALA A 4 11.16 8.58 15.03
CA ALA A 4 10.47 7.33 15.31
C ALA A 4 9.03 7.59 15.68
N GLU A 5 8.78 8.64 16.46
CA GLU A 5 7.42 8.98 16.84
C GLU A 5 6.60 9.45 15.65
N GLU A 6 7.23 10.18 14.72
CA GLU A 6 6.55 10.61 13.50
C GLU A 6 6.17 9.41 12.64
N ILE A 7 7.06 8.42 12.55
CA ILE A 7 6.78 7.21 11.77
C ILE A 7 5.61 6.46 12.38
N GLU A 8 5.59 6.32 13.70
CA GLU A 8 4.49 5.65 14.37
C GLU A 8 3.18 6.40 14.16
N ALA A 9 3.23 7.74 14.21
CA ALA A 9 2.05 8.55 13.99
C ALA A 9 1.52 8.38 12.57
N MET A 10 2.41 8.29 11.58
CA MET A 10 1.98 8.07 10.21
C MET A 10 1.36 6.68 10.02
N MET A 11 1.96 5.66 10.62
CA MET A 11 1.39 4.32 10.54
C MET A 11 0.01 4.29 11.20
N LYS A 12 -0.12 4.95 12.34
CA LYS A 12 -1.41 5.03 13.01
C LYS A 12 -2.44 5.76 12.15
N HIS A 13 -2.02 6.84 11.51
CA HIS A 13 -2.91 7.60 10.64
C HIS A 13 -3.44 6.72 9.50
N PHE A 14 -2.55 5.99 8.81
CA PHE A 14 -2.98 5.13 7.73
C PHE A 14 -3.83 3.97 8.22
N ARG A 15 -3.58 3.51 9.45
CA ARG A 15 -4.35 2.40 10.02
C ARG A 15 -5.77 2.84 10.37
N GLU A 16 -5.91 4.04 10.92
CA GLU A 16 -7.22 4.56 11.32
C GLU A 16 -7.97 5.16 10.14
N ASN A 17 -7.25 5.56 9.10
CA ASN A 17 -7.84 6.16 7.91
C ASN A 17 -7.32 5.44 6.67
N PRO A 18 -7.78 4.19 6.43
CA PRO A 18 -7.28 3.43 5.29
C PRO A 18 -7.54 4.15 3.98
N LEU A 19 -6.60 4.00 3.05
CA LEU A 19 -6.73 4.62 1.75
C LEU A 19 -7.91 4.03 1.00
N GLN A 20 -8.70 4.91 0.36
CA GLN A 20 -9.86 4.49 -0.41
C GLN A 20 -9.53 4.33 -1.89
N GLU A 21 -8.49 5.01 -2.33
CA GLU A 21 -8.12 5.04 -3.73
C GLU A 21 -6.62 5.27 -3.82
N ILE A 22 -5.99 4.61 -4.79
CA ILE A 22 -4.55 4.75 -5.02
C ILE A 22 -4.35 4.94 -6.52
N ALA A 23 -3.78 6.07 -6.91
CA ALA A 23 -3.49 6.39 -8.31
C ALA A 23 -4.70 6.17 -9.21
N GLY A 24 -5.87 6.61 -8.75
CA GLY A 24 -7.10 6.54 -9.53
C GLY A 24 -7.81 5.21 -9.50
N SER A 25 -7.28 4.23 -8.77
CA SER A 25 -7.91 2.91 -8.68
C SER A 25 -8.45 2.70 -7.29
N LYS A 26 -9.66 2.19 -7.19
CA LYS A 26 -10.32 1.97 -5.91
C LYS A 26 -9.65 0.85 -5.13
N VAL A 27 -9.49 1.07 -3.82
CA VAL A 27 -9.01 0.02 -2.92
C VAL A 27 -10.17 -0.94 -2.66
N THR A 28 -9.94 -2.22 -2.90
CA THR A 28 -10.95 -3.26 -2.70
C THR A 28 -10.70 -4.07 -1.44
N LEU A 29 -9.42 -4.19 -1.02
CA LEU A 29 -9.06 -4.92 0.19
C LEU A 29 -8.01 -4.14 0.96
N PHE A 30 -8.10 -4.21 2.28
CA PHE A 30 -7.13 -3.60 3.18
C PHE A 30 -6.80 -4.60 4.28
N TYR A 31 -5.51 -4.81 4.54
CA TYR A 31 -5.06 -5.70 5.60
C TYR A 31 -4.16 -4.94 6.57
N ASP A 32 -4.44 -5.10 7.88
CA ASP A 32 -3.63 -4.55 8.95
C ASP A 32 -3.03 -5.72 9.71
N TYR A 33 -1.76 -5.98 9.51
CA TYR A 33 -1.11 -7.12 10.12
C TYR A 33 -0.75 -6.91 11.59
N ALA A 34 -0.86 -5.68 12.09
CA ALA A 34 -0.64 -5.43 13.51
C ALA A 34 -1.84 -5.85 14.34
N SER A 35 -3.03 -5.65 13.83
CA SER A 35 -4.26 -6.06 14.52
C SER A 35 -4.78 -7.40 14.02
N LEU A 36 -4.23 -7.90 12.91
CA LEU A 36 -4.68 -9.10 12.21
C LEU A 36 -6.12 -8.97 11.75
N LYS A 37 -6.48 -7.76 11.35
CA LYS A 37 -7.81 -7.45 10.83
C LYS A 37 -7.68 -6.87 9.44
N GLY A 38 -8.76 -6.99 8.68
CA GLY A 38 -8.79 -6.43 7.36
C GLY A 38 -10.21 -6.01 7.00
N LYS A 39 -10.33 -5.42 5.82
CA LYS A 39 -11.62 -4.95 5.33
C LYS A 39 -11.75 -5.29 3.86
N ASP A 40 -12.86 -5.93 3.51
CA ASP A 40 -13.24 -6.18 2.13
C ASP A 40 -14.28 -5.14 1.76
N TYR A 41 -13.89 -4.18 0.92
CA TYR A 41 -14.77 -3.09 0.56
C TYR A 41 -15.79 -3.48 -0.51
N VAL A 42 -15.55 -4.58 -1.21
CA VAL A 42 -16.50 -5.07 -2.20
C VAL A 42 -17.68 -5.74 -1.51
N GLU A 43 -17.38 -6.64 -0.56
CA GLU A 43 -18.41 -7.35 0.18
C GLU A 43 -18.81 -6.62 1.46
N ASN A 44 -18.10 -5.55 1.80
CA ASN A 44 -18.35 -4.75 3.00
C ASN A 44 -18.27 -5.62 4.26
N GLU A 45 -17.19 -6.39 4.35
CA GLU A 45 -16.98 -7.32 5.46
C GLU A 45 -15.65 -7.04 6.16
N THR A 46 -15.63 -7.27 7.47
CA THR A 46 -14.40 -7.25 8.23
C THR A 46 -13.78 -8.63 8.18
N LEU A 47 -12.47 -8.67 7.93
CA LEU A 47 -11.74 -9.92 7.80
C LEU A 47 -10.83 -10.13 8.99
N THR A 48 -10.57 -11.40 9.31
CA THR A 48 -9.59 -11.76 10.33
C THR A 48 -8.46 -12.51 9.62
N LEU A 49 -7.23 -12.08 9.87
CA LEU A 49 -6.06 -12.67 9.23
C LEU A 49 -5.54 -13.82 10.09
N ASP A 50 -5.34 -14.97 9.48
CA ASP A 50 -4.86 -16.16 10.18
C ASP A 50 -3.34 -16.24 10.05
N MET A 51 -2.66 -15.50 10.92
CA MET A 51 -1.20 -15.43 10.91
C MET A 51 -0.67 -15.80 12.27
N PRO A 52 0.49 -16.49 12.33
CA PRO A 52 1.07 -16.91 13.62
C PRO A 52 1.59 -15.76 14.48
N THR A 53 1.96 -14.65 13.84
CA THR A 53 2.46 -13.48 14.57
C THR A 53 1.95 -12.21 13.93
N THR A 54 2.11 -11.09 14.64
CA THR A 54 1.73 -9.78 14.12
C THR A 54 2.93 -9.07 13.50
N SER A 55 2.67 -8.11 12.65
CA SER A 55 3.70 -7.27 12.02
C SER A 55 3.14 -5.88 11.84
N ASN A 56 4.01 -4.88 11.86
CA ASN A 56 3.58 -3.52 11.64
C ASN A 56 3.58 -3.22 10.14
N VAL A 57 2.63 -3.84 9.44
CA VAL A 57 2.51 -3.75 7.98
C VAL A 57 1.06 -3.50 7.61
N LEU A 58 0.85 -2.61 6.66
CA LEU A 58 -0.46 -2.36 6.07
C LEU A 58 -0.39 -2.70 4.60
N GLN A 59 -1.43 -3.35 4.08
CA GLN A 59 -1.47 -3.72 2.66
C GLN A 59 -2.80 -3.29 2.06
N TYR A 60 -2.72 -2.80 0.84
CA TYR A 60 -3.89 -2.35 0.07
C TYR A 60 -3.91 -3.06 -1.27
N PHE A 61 -5.09 -3.49 -1.69
CA PHE A 61 -5.29 -4.10 -3.01
C PHE A 61 -6.32 -3.26 -3.75
N THR A 62 -6.04 -2.95 -5.01
CA THR A 62 -6.95 -2.11 -5.80
C THR A 62 -7.66 -2.93 -6.86
N GLU A 63 -8.67 -2.32 -7.48
CA GLU A 63 -9.47 -2.99 -8.51
C GLU A 63 -8.64 -3.49 -9.68
N ASP A 64 -7.59 -2.77 -10.03
CA ASP A 64 -6.76 -3.14 -11.17
C ASP A 64 -5.67 -4.15 -10.83
N GLY A 65 -5.70 -4.71 -9.61
CA GLY A 65 -4.75 -5.74 -9.22
C GLY A 65 -3.45 -5.23 -8.63
N THR A 66 -3.36 -3.93 -8.38
CA THR A 66 -2.18 -3.36 -7.75
C THR A 66 -2.17 -3.69 -6.26
N LYS A 67 -1.00 -4.00 -5.74
CA LYS A 67 -0.81 -4.25 -4.31
C LYS A 67 0.21 -3.26 -3.78
N VAL A 68 -0.15 -2.58 -2.70
CA VAL A 68 0.73 -1.61 -2.05
C VAL A 68 0.91 -2.03 -0.60
N SER A 69 2.15 -2.14 -0.16
CA SER A 69 2.47 -2.46 1.23
C SER A 69 3.21 -1.29 1.85
N ILE A 70 2.85 -0.96 3.08
CA ILE A 70 3.45 0.14 3.82
C ILE A 70 3.97 -0.41 5.14
N ARG A 71 5.23 -0.13 5.45
CA ARG A 71 5.80 -0.53 6.73
C ARG A 71 6.95 0.40 7.12
N PRO A 72 7.23 0.52 8.42
CA PRO A 72 8.41 1.29 8.83
C PRO A 72 9.68 0.53 8.48
N SER A 73 10.74 1.28 8.21
CA SER A 73 12.05 0.69 8.02
C SER A 73 12.55 0.12 9.35
N GLY A 74 13.23 -1.03 9.31
CA GLY A 74 13.79 -1.61 10.51
C GLY A 74 15.10 -0.96 10.96
N THR A 75 15.72 -0.18 10.08
CA THR A 75 17.05 0.38 10.37
C THR A 75 17.08 1.90 10.34
N GLU A 76 16.09 2.55 9.76
CA GLU A 76 16.07 3.99 9.60
C GLU A 76 14.70 4.54 9.99
N PRO A 77 14.63 5.81 10.46
CA PRO A 77 13.34 6.40 10.83
C PRO A 77 12.59 6.89 9.59
N LYS A 78 12.12 5.95 8.79
CA LYS A 78 11.35 6.26 7.60
C LYS A 78 10.37 5.13 7.28
N ILE A 79 9.39 5.45 6.45
CA ILE A 79 8.40 4.48 6.00
C ILE A 79 8.80 3.97 4.62
N LYS A 80 8.68 2.68 4.42
CA LYS A 80 8.96 2.06 3.13
C LYS A 80 7.65 1.67 2.46
N PHE A 81 7.63 1.84 1.15
CA PHE A 81 6.48 1.48 0.31
C PHE A 81 6.92 0.44 -0.70
N TYR A 82 6.14 -0.61 -0.81
CA TYR A 82 6.38 -1.67 -1.79
C TYR A 82 5.15 -1.76 -2.69
N CYS A 83 5.36 -1.70 -3.99
CA CYS A 83 4.26 -1.73 -4.96
C CYS A 83 4.45 -2.87 -5.92
N GLU A 84 3.39 -3.65 -6.14
CA GLU A 84 3.36 -4.68 -7.16
C GLU A 84 2.27 -4.32 -8.15
N VAL A 85 2.64 -4.25 -9.41
CA VAL A 85 1.72 -3.90 -10.49
C VAL A 85 1.68 -5.05 -11.47
N HIS A 86 0.46 -5.44 -11.84
CA HIS A 86 0.28 -6.55 -12.78
C HIS A 86 -0.13 -6.00 -14.13
N SER A 87 0.53 -6.47 -15.19
CA SER A 87 0.21 -6.09 -16.55
C SER A 87 -0.10 -7.35 -17.35
N LYS A 88 -1.13 -7.26 -18.18
CA LYS A 88 -1.46 -8.38 -19.06
C LYS A 88 -0.69 -8.22 -20.36
N VAL A 89 0.06 -9.24 -20.71
CA VAL A 89 0.88 -9.23 -21.90
C VAL A 89 0.48 -10.42 -22.76
N LYS A 90 0.05 -10.15 -24.00
CA LYS A 90 -0.41 -11.20 -24.89
C LYS A 90 0.73 -11.81 -25.71
N SER A 91 1.81 -11.08 -25.89
CA SER A 91 2.95 -11.54 -26.65
C SER A 91 4.19 -10.84 -26.15
N LEU A 92 5.37 -11.37 -26.55
CA LEU A 92 6.63 -10.75 -26.16
C LEU A 92 6.79 -9.35 -26.76
N ASP A 93 6.12 -9.10 -27.89
CA ASP A 93 6.18 -7.77 -28.50
C ASP A 93 5.57 -6.69 -27.63
N GLU A 94 4.63 -7.06 -26.76
CA GLU A 94 3.98 -6.11 -25.88
C GLU A 94 4.74 -5.87 -24.58
N LEU A 95 5.75 -6.71 -24.31
CA LEU A 95 6.43 -6.64 -23.03
C LEU A 95 7.11 -5.31 -22.75
N PRO A 96 7.84 -4.69 -23.69
CA PRO A 96 8.47 -3.39 -23.39
C PRO A 96 7.46 -2.32 -23.06
N ALA A 97 6.32 -2.29 -23.77
CA ALA A 97 5.28 -1.31 -23.49
C ALA A 97 4.64 -1.57 -22.13
N ALA A 98 4.42 -2.84 -21.78
CA ALA A 98 3.86 -3.21 -20.50
C ALA A 98 4.79 -2.85 -19.36
N GLU A 99 6.09 -3.06 -19.55
CA GLU A 99 7.07 -2.69 -18.52
C GLU A 99 7.12 -1.18 -18.31
N LYS A 100 7.06 -0.42 -19.39
CA LYS A 100 7.04 1.03 -19.28
C LYS A 100 5.79 1.52 -18.57
N ALA A 101 4.64 0.98 -18.95
CA ALA A 101 3.37 1.36 -18.32
C ALA A 101 3.37 1.00 -16.85
N GLY A 102 3.94 -0.17 -16.50
CA GLY A 102 4.05 -0.58 -15.10
C GLY A 102 4.93 0.35 -14.30
N ALA A 103 6.07 0.76 -14.86
CA ALA A 103 6.96 1.68 -14.18
C ALA A 103 6.31 3.03 -13.97
N GLU A 104 5.59 3.51 -14.97
CA GLU A 104 4.89 4.79 -14.86
C GLU A 104 3.79 4.69 -13.80
N LYS A 105 3.11 3.57 -13.73
CA LYS A 105 2.07 3.37 -12.74
C LYS A 105 2.66 3.34 -11.32
N ILE A 106 3.80 2.70 -11.15
CA ILE A 106 4.46 2.66 -9.84
C ILE A 106 4.82 4.07 -9.40
N GLU A 107 5.33 4.90 -10.33
CA GLU A 107 5.64 6.29 -9.98
C GLU A 107 4.40 7.07 -9.61
N ALA A 108 3.29 6.83 -10.30
CA ALA A 108 2.03 7.49 -9.98
C ALA A 108 1.54 7.07 -8.59
N ILE A 109 1.68 5.78 -8.26
CA ILE A 109 1.30 5.28 -6.95
C ILE A 109 2.14 5.92 -5.85
N LYS A 110 3.45 5.99 -6.07
CA LYS A 110 4.35 6.62 -5.10
C LYS A 110 4.00 8.08 -4.87
N ALA A 111 3.71 8.81 -5.94
CA ALA A 111 3.33 10.21 -5.84
C ALA A 111 2.01 10.36 -5.09
N SER A 112 1.05 9.50 -5.38
CA SER A 112 -0.25 9.53 -4.73
C SER A 112 -0.11 9.34 -3.22
N ILE A 113 0.68 8.34 -2.82
CA ILE A 113 0.88 8.05 -1.40
C ILE A 113 1.69 9.16 -0.74
N ARG A 114 2.71 9.66 -1.42
CA ARG A 114 3.55 10.73 -0.88
C ARG A 114 2.73 11.98 -0.56
N ASN A 115 1.75 12.28 -1.41
CA ASN A 115 0.89 13.44 -1.20
C ASN A 115 -0.02 13.28 -0.01
N LEU A 116 -0.25 12.05 0.44
CA LEU A 116 -1.13 11.78 1.58
C LEU A 116 -0.36 11.77 2.90
N ILE A 117 0.97 11.75 2.84
CA ILE A 117 1.79 11.78 4.05
C ILE A 117 1.84 13.22 4.56
N PRO A 118 1.57 13.44 5.86
CA PRO A 118 1.65 14.78 6.41
C PRO A 118 3.03 15.39 6.23
N ASP A 119 3.04 16.69 5.94
CA ASP A 119 4.28 17.42 5.76
C ASP A 119 5.06 17.50 7.08
N LYS A 120 6.36 17.24 7.00
CA LYS A 120 7.21 17.18 8.19
C LYS A 120 8.13 18.40 8.32
N GLN A 121 7.82 19.47 7.65
CA GLN A 121 8.62 20.69 7.71
C GLN A 121 8.64 21.38 9.06
#